data_7dff880266b7d44def4db81d05eade84
#
_entry.id   7dff880266b7d44def4db81d05eade84
#
_cell.length_a   1.000
_cell.length_b   1.000
_cell.length_c   1.000
_cell.angle_alpha   90.00
_cell.angle_beta   90.00
_cell.angle_gamma   90.00
#
_symmetry.space_group_name_H-M   'P 1'
#
loop_
_entity.id
_entity.type
_entity.pdbx_description
1 polymer ?
#
loop_
_entity_poly.entity_id
_entity_poly.type
_entity_poly.pdbx_seq_one_letter_code
_entity_poly.pdbx_strand_id
1 'polypeptide(L)'
;VALLLSPWAPALAATEEAVLAGGCFWCLEHDLEGLPGVLDVESGYSGGKKPNPTYQEVSGGGTGYQESVRVRFDNTKLRYEGLLRAYWRNIDPFDGDGQFCDRGDSYRPAIFTTSATQAVEARNSLVAAARELGKPASSLKVSVRSLTRFWPAENYHQNYARRNGLRYRYYRWACRRDQRLDAVWGGQARGGERWRNAGQATGAAATSAPATATGSALGAPAGSATLPPGGSAAAIPGRAGPAPATGSSPGPAEAGAASGGAPLPAAPAIAATP
;
A
#
# COMPACT_ATOMS: atom_id res chain seq x y z
N VAL A 1 30.63 46.27 14.24
CA VAL A 1 29.67 45.18 14.23
C VAL A 1 30.05 44.23 13.10
N ALA A 2 30.68 43.10 13.43
CA ALA A 2 31.04 42.08 12.45
C ALA A 2 29.87 41.11 12.29
N LEU A 3 29.23 41.11 11.13
CA LEU A 3 28.26 40.07 10.76
C LEU A 3 29.02 38.76 10.52
N LEU A 4 28.84 37.80 11.41
CA LEU A 4 29.27 36.42 11.21
C LEU A 4 28.32 35.78 10.20
N LEU A 5 28.69 35.69 8.93
CA LEU A 5 28.03 34.87 7.95
C LEU A 5 28.37 33.41 8.27
N SER A 6 27.41 32.70 8.91
CA SER A 6 27.49 31.26 9.07
C SER A 6 27.47 30.60 7.69
N PRO A 7 28.46 29.75 7.35
CA PRO A 7 28.43 29.03 6.10
C PRO A 7 27.25 28.07 6.11
N TRP A 8 26.33 28.22 5.16
CA TRP A 8 25.25 27.26 4.90
C TRP A 8 25.88 25.98 4.37
N ALA A 9 26.12 25.02 5.27
CA ALA A 9 26.55 23.70 4.82
C ALA A 9 25.40 23.05 4.04
N PRO A 10 25.64 22.58 2.80
CA PRO A 10 24.62 21.83 2.07
C PRO A 10 24.25 20.59 2.89
N ALA A 11 22.95 20.38 3.09
CA ALA A 11 22.47 19.16 3.71
C ALA A 11 22.93 17.98 2.84
N LEU A 12 23.77 17.11 3.39
CA LEU A 12 24.17 15.89 2.70
C LEU A 12 22.92 15.06 2.42
N ALA A 13 22.79 14.61 1.17
CA ALA A 13 21.75 13.69 0.78
C ALA A 13 21.86 12.45 1.68
N ALA A 14 20.86 12.24 2.54
CA ALA A 14 20.78 11.05 3.38
C ALA A 14 19.82 10.05 2.72
N THR A 15 20.33 8.86 2.44
CA THR A 15 19.47 7.75 2.01
C THR A 15 18.69 7.25 3.21
N GLU A 16 17.37 7.23 3.07
CA GLU A 16 16.46 6.63 4.05
C GLU A 16 15.81 5.37 3.48
N GLU A 17 15.27 4.54 4.38
CA GLU A 17 14.56 3.32 4.03
C GLU A 17 13.14 3.31 4.62
N ALA A 18 12.20 2.78 3.84
CA ALA A 18 10.84 2.48 4.25
C ALA A 18 10.49 1.06 3.87
N VAL A 19 9.69 0.37 4.71
CA VAL A 19 9.18 -0.98 4.39
C VAL A 19 7.66 -0.95 4.42
N LEU A 20 7.06 -1.30 3.28
CA LEU A 20 5.64 -1.11 3.01
C LEU A 20 5.04 -2.41 2.44
N ALA A 21 3.86 -2.81 2.95
CA ALA A 21 3.08 -3.93 2.42
C ALA A 21 1.75 -3.39 1.85
N GLY A 22 1.35 -3.83 0.67
CA GLY A 22 0.16 -3.32 -0.01
C GLY A 22 -0.39 -4.28 -1.07
N GLY A 23 -0.55 -5.56 -0.71
CA GLY A 23 -0.91 -6.63 -1.63
C GLY A 23 0.30 -7.14 -2.39
N CYS A 24 0.10 -7.60 -3.62
CA CYS A 24 1.17 -8.11 -4.45
C CYS A 24 2.35 -7.13 -4.56
N PHE A 25 3.51 -7.56 -4.12
CA PHE A 25 4.72 -6.73 -4.11
C PHE A 25 5.20 -6.34 -5.52
N TRP A 26 4.92 -7.11 -6.59
CA TRP A 26 5.21 -6.70 -7.96
C TRP A 26 4.51 -5.39 -8.35
N CYS A 27 3.26 -5.22 -7.86
CA CYS A 27 2.50 -4.01 -8.12
C CYS A 27 3.06 -2.83 -7.31
N LEU A 28 3.33 -3.04 -6.02
CA LEU A 28 3.81 -1.98 -5.15
C LEU A 28 5.23 -1.54 -5.52
N GLU A 29 6.12 -2.49 -5.88
CA GLU A 29 7.45 -2.22 -6.45
C GLU A 29 7.33 -1.32 -7.68
N HIS A 30 6.53 -1.74 -8.67
CA HIS A 30 6.31 -0.98 -9.91
C HIS A 30 5.73 0.42 -9.67
N ASP A 31 4.76 0.53 -8.74
CA ASP A 31 4.07 1.79 -8.47
C ASP A 31 4.97 2.81 -7.76
N LEU A 32 5.97 2.34 -6.99
CA LEU A 32 6.86 3.21 -6.21
C LEU A 32 8.22 3.46 -6.86
N GLU A 33 8.74 2.55 -7.70
CA GLU A 33 10.07 2.69 -8.32
C GLU A 33 10.20 3.93 -9.21
N GLY A 34 9.11 4.41 -9.79
CA GLY A 34 9.06 5.57 -10.69
C GLY A 34 8.99 6.93 -9.98
N LEU A 35 8.92 6.96 -8.65
CA LEU A 35 8.77 8.22 -7.91
C LEU A 35 10.08 9.01 -7.89
N PRO A 36 10.04 10.34 -8.16
CA PRO A 36 11.23 11.19 -8.02
C PRO A 36 11.80 11.11 -6.61
N GLY A 37 13.10 10.82 -6.50
CA GLY A 37 13.79 10.64 -5.22
C GLY A 37 13.86 9.21 -4.72
N VAL A 38 13.10 8.26 -5.28
CA VAL A 38 13.30 6.84 -5.04
C VAL A 38 14.57 6.39 -5.77
N LEU A 39 15.43 5.68 -5.05
CA LEU A 39 16.71 5.18 -5.54
C LEU A 39 16.62 3.71 -5.92
N ASP A 40 15.82 2.95 -5.16
CA ASP A 40 15.67 1.51 -5.34
C ASP A 40 14.43 1.01 -4.62
N VAL A 41 13.77 -0.01 -5.18
CA VAL A 41 12.67 -0.74 -4.53
C VAL A 41 12.94 -2.22 -4.65
N GLU A 42 12.95 -2.91 -3.53
CA GLU A 42 13.23 -4.34 -3.45
C GLU A 42 12.01 -5.09 -2.90
N SER A 43 11.54 -6.10 -3.61
CA SER A 43 10.47 -6.98 -3.15
C SER A 43 10.95 -7.95 -2.08
N GLY A 44 10.13 -8.22 -1.06
CA GLY A 44 10.51 -9.09 0.05
C GLY A 44 9.36 -9.40 1.00
N TYR A 45 9.70 -9.82 2.20
CA TYR A 45 8.78 -10.28 3.23
C TYR A 45 9.06 -9.61 4.57
N SER A 46 8.01 -9.16 5.26
CA SER A 46 8.10 -8.57 6.60
C SER A 46 6.94 -8.98 7.49
N GLY A 47 7.14 -8.94 8.81
CA GLY A 47 6.08 -9.15 9.81
C GLY A 47 6.03 -10.52 10.46
N GLY A 48 6.56 -11.55 9.83
CA GLY A 48 6.63 -12.91 10.36
C GLY A 48 7.83 -13.12 11.29
N LYS A 49 7.94 -14.32 11.86
CA LYS A 49 8.97 -14.68 12.85
C LYS A 49 9.98 -15.69 12.34
N LYS A 50 9.60 -16.56 11.40
CA LYS A 50 10.47 -17.60 10.87
C LYS A 50 11.63 -16.96 10.09
N PRO A 51 12.91 -17.34 10.35
CA PRO A 51 14.02 -16.85 9.54
C PRO A 51 13.98 -17.44 8.12
N ASN A 52 14.47 -16.66 7.16
CA ASN A 52 14.60 -17.05 5.75
C ASN A 52 13.30 -17.63 5.15
N PRO A 53 12.18 -16.87 5.16
CA PRO A 53 10.94 -17.34 4.56
C PRO A 53 11.12 -17.49 3.04
N THR A 54 10.47 -18.49 2.46
CA THR A 54 10.36 -18.67 1.01
C THR A 54 9.02 -18.16 0.51
N TYR A 55 8.95 -17.81 -0.78
CA TYR A 55 7.69 -17.41 -1.41
C TYR A 55 6.59 -18.45 -1.22
N GLN A 56 6.93 -19.73 -1.38
CA GLN A 56 5.97 -20.83 -1.23
C GLN A 56 5.35 -20.87 0.18
N GLU A 57 6.15 -20.63 1.21
CA GLU A 57 5.66 -20.57 2.58
C GLU A 57 4.78 -19.34 2.83
N VAL A 58 5.22 -18.17 2.38
CA VAL A 58 4.47 -16.91 2.59
C VAL A 58 3.16 -16.91 1.82
N SER A 59 3.17 -17.32 0.56
CA SER A 59 1.96 -17.40 -0.28
C SER A 59 0.98 -18.49 0.18
N GLY A 60 1.47 -19.53 0.88
CA GLY A 60 0.64 -20.54 1.53
C GLY A 60 -0.13 -20.03 2.75
N GLY A 61 0.22 -18.86 3.27
CA GLY A 61 -0.44 -18.23 4.41
C GLY A 61 -0.01 -18.76 5.78
N GLY A 62 -0.49 -18.13 6.86
CA GLY A 62 -0.26 -18.58 8.23
C GLY A 62 1.14 -18.30 8.78
N THR A 63 2.05 -17.72 8.01
CA THR A 63 3.43 -17.42 8.45
C THR A 63 3.54 -16.11 9.24
N GLY A 64 2.52 -15.25 9.13
CA GLY A 64 2.54 -13.89 9.66
C GLY A 64 3.35 -12.90 8.80
N TYR A 65 3.96 -13.36 7.72
CA TYR A 65 4.64 -12.51 6.74
C TYR A 65 3.64 -11.85 5.79
N GLN A 66 3.93 -10.58 5.44
CA GLN A 66 3.31 -9.90 4.32
C GLN A 66 4.32 -9.76 3.17
N GLU A 67 3.84 -9.89 1.94
CA GLU A 67 4.55 -9.38 0.77
C GLU A 67 4.76 -7.88 0.95
N SER A 68 6.00 -7.48 0.93
CA SER A 68 6.44 -6.12 1.28
C SER A 68 7.46 -5.63 0.28
N VAL A 69 7.63 -4.32 0.21
CA VAL A 69 8.73 -3.70 -0.51
C VAL A 69 9.58 -2.88 0.44
N ARG A 70 10.90 -2.94 0.27
CA ARG A 70 11.86 -2.02 0.88
C ARG A 70 12.19 -0.94 -0.13
N VAL A 71 11.85 0.30 0.20
CA VAL A 71 12.09 1.49 -0.62
C VAL A 71 13.27 2.25 -0.05
N ARG A 72 14.32 2.43 -0.84
CA ARG A 72 15.44 3.35 -0.52
C ARG A 72 15.23 4.65 -1.28
N PHE A 73 15.33 5.77 -0.60
CA PHE A 73 15.05 7.07 -1.20
C PHE A 73 16.00 8.17 -0.67
N ASP A 74 16.22 9.18 -1.51
CA ASP A 74 16.96 10.40 -1.20
C ASP A 74 16.02 11.37 -0.47
N ASN A 75 16.21 11.53 0.84
CA ASN A 75 15.32 12.35 1.69
C ASN A 75 15.41 13.85 1.39
N THR A 76 16.37 14.29 0.60
CA THR A 76 16.44 15.68 0.11
C THR A 76 15.48 15.93 -1.06
N LYS A 77 15.09 14.88 -1.77
CA LYS A 77 14.19 14.94 -2.93
C LYS A 77 12.78 14.41 -2.62
N LEU A 78 12.70 13.39 -1.79
CA LEU A 78 11.43 12.76 -1.39
C LEU A 78 11.43 12.53 0.12
N ARG A 79 10.61 13.27 0.85
CA ARG A 79 10.44 13.04 2.28
C ARG A 79 9.61 11.78 2.53
N TYR A 80 9.79 11.17 3.70
CA TYR A 80 9.03 9.96 4.09
C TYR A 80 7.51 10.18 4.02
N GLU A 81 7.00 11.35 4.46
CA GLU A 81 5.60 11.72 4.30
C GLU A 81 5.14 11.67 2.84
N GLY A 82 5.98 12.16 1.92
CA GLY A 82 5.72 12.12 0.48
C GLY A 82 5.62 10.69 -0.05
N LEU A 83 6.54 9.82 0.35
CA LEU A 83 6.51 8.40 0.01
C LEU A 83 5.25 7.71 0.56
N LEU A 84 4.88 7.98 1.82
CA LEU A 84 3.65 7.44 2.42
C LEU A 84 2.40 7.89 1.67
N ARG A 85 2.36 9.17 1.22
CA ARG A 85 1.24 9.66 0.41
C ARG A 85 1.12 8.89 -0.91
N ALA A 86 2.24 8.56 -1.58
CA ALA A 86 2.23 7.72 -2.78
C ALA A 86 1.75 6.30 -2.45
N TYR A 87 2.25 5.70 -1.36
CA TYR A 87 1.80 4.40 -0.88
C TYR A 87 0.28 4.34 -0.69
N TRP A 88 -0.30 5.29 0.05
CA TRP A 88 -1.75 5.34 0.29
C TRP A 88 -2.55 5.30 -1.00
N ARG A 89 -2.14 6.04 -2.02
CA ARG A 89 -2.84 6.14 -3.32
C ARG A 89 -2.65 4.94 -4.23
N ASN A 90 -1.85 3.99 -3.82
CA ASN A 90 -1.60 2.73 -4.52
C ASN A 90 -2.16 1.51 -3.78
N ILE A 91 -2.98 1.71 -2.74
CA ILE A 91 -3.66 0.64 -2.00
C ILE A 91 -5.16 0.93 -1.82
N ASP A 92 -5.93 -0.12 -1.53
CA ASP A 92 -7.26 0.01 -0.94
C ASP A 92 -7.13 0.01 0.59
N PRO A 93 -7.25 1.17 1.25
CA PRO A 93 -7.05 1.25 2.68
C PRO A 93 -8.21 0.63 3.50
N PHE A 94 -9.32 0.27 2.86
CA PHE A 94 -10.49 -0.33 3.52
C PHE A 94 -10.44 -1.85 3.53
N ASP A 95 -9.57 -2.46 2.74
CA ASP A 95 -9.44 -3.92 2.65
C ASP A 95 -8.39 -4.44 3.65
N GLY A 96 -8.84 -5.13 4.68
CA GLY A 96 -7.99 -5.70 5.72
C GLY A 96 -7.71 -7.20 5.54
N ASP A 97 -8.31 -7.84 4.53
CA ASP A 97 -8.20 -9.29 4.30
C ASP A 97 -7.38 -9.64 3.05
N GLY A 98 -6.76 -8.63 2.47
CA GLY A 98 -5.95 -8.72 1.28
C GLY A 98 -5.86 -7.41 0.55
N GLN A 99 -5.61 -7.43 -0.75
CA GLN A 99 -5.66 -6.26 -1.62
C GLN A 99 -6.13 -6.67 -3.01
N PHE A 100 -7.17 -6.04 -3.49
CA PHE A 100 -7.74 -6.27 -4.83
C PHE A 100 -8.16 -7.73 -5.03
N CYS A 101 -7.54 -8.46 -5.97
CA CYS A 101 -7.80 -9.87 -6.18
C CYS A 101 -6.97 -10.80 -5.28
N ASP A 102 -5.94 -10.29 -4.63
CA ASP A 102 -5.04 -11.07 -3.78
C ASP A 102 -5.61 -11.16 -2.37
N ARG A 103 -5.92 -12.37 -1.94
CA ARG A 103 -6.58 -12.63 -0.64
C ARG A 103 -5.65 -13.39 0.30
N GLY A 104 -5.80 -13.11 1.59
CA GLY A 104 -5.05 -13.76 2.65
C GLY A 104 -4.10 -12.84 3.41
N ASP A 105 -3.53 -13.37 4.48
CA ASP A 105 -2.71 -12.62 5.43
C ASP A 105 -1.41 -12.07 4.83
N SER A 106 -0.85 -12.76 3.83
CA SER A 106 0.33 -12.31 3.10
C SER A 106 0.10 -11.04 2.25
N TYR A 107 -1.15 -10.70 1.95
CA TYR A 107 -1.50 -9.52 1.14
C TYR A 107 -2.11 -8.36 1.94
N ARG A 108 -2.17 -8.47 3.26
CA ARG A 108 -2.68 -7.39 4.12
C ARG A 108 -1.81 -6.16 4.09
N PRO A 109 -2.38 -4.94 4.00
CA PRO A 109 -1.59 -3.72 3.95
C PRO A 109 -1.00 -3.38 5.32
N ALA A 110 0.27 -2.95 5.31
CA ALA A 110 0.98 -2.53 6.52
C ALA A 110 2.09 -1.52 6.21
N ILE A 111 2.37 -0.65 7.18
CA ILE A 111 3.54 0.21 7.21
C ILE A 111 4.44 -0.31 8.34
N PHE A 112 5.65 -0.78 7.99
CA PHE A 112 6.65 -1.23 8.95
C PHE A 112 7.63 -0.09 9.19
N THR A 113 7.75 0.35 10.45
CA THR A 113 8.54 1.52 10.82
C THR A 113 9.88 1.12 11.42
N THR A 114 10.95 1.79 11.02
CA THR A 114 12.33 1.52 11.46
C THR A 114 12.75 2.40 12.63
N SER A 115 11.97 3.43 12.95
CA SER A 115 12.25 4.38 14.04
C SER A 115 10.96 4.91 14.68
N ALA A 116 11.11 5.54 15.86
CA ALA A 116 10.00 6.21 16.52
C ALA A 116 9.46 7.39 15.69
N THR A 117 10.32 8.10 14.98
CA THR A 117 9.95 9.20 14.07
C THR A 117 9.07 8.68 12.95
N GLN A 118 9.51 7.64 12.23
CA GLN A 118 8.70 7.00 11.20
C GLN A 118 7.36 6.49 11.75
N ALA A 119 7.34 5.97 12.98
CA ALA A 119 6.11 5.50 13.59
C ALA A 119 5.10 6.63 13.86
N VAL A 120 5.56 7.82 14.20
CA VAL A 120 4.72 9.02 14.34
C VAL A 120 4.22 9.48 12.97
N GLU A 121 5.11 9.61 12.00
CA GLU A 121 4.79 10.06 10.63
C GLU A 121 3.81 9.09 9.94
N ALA A 122 4.00 7.77 10.11
CA ALA A 122 3.10 6.75 9.57
C ALA A 122 1.68 6.87 10.16
N ARG A 123 1.56 7.06 11.48
CA ARG A 123 0.25 7.30 12.11
C ARG A 123 -0.40 8.60 11.66
N ASN A 124 0.39 9.67 11.53
CA ASN A 124 -0.10 10.95 11.01
C ASN A 124 -0.58 10.81 9.56
N SER A 125 0.14 10.06 8.73
CA SER A 125 -0.25 9.80 7.34
C SER A 125 -1.56 9.01 7.24
N LEU A 126 -1.82 8.06 8.16
CA LEU A 126 -3.09 7.34 8.25
C LEU A 126 -4.25 8.31 8.53
N VAL A 127 -4.06 9.22 9.49
CA VAL A 127 -5.08 10.24 9.82
C VAL A 127 -5.30 11.18 8.63
N ALA A 128 -4.22 11.57 7.93
CA ALA A 128 -4.30 12.43 6.75
C ALA A 128 -5.04 11.72 5.59
N ALA A 129 -4.74 10.45 5.33
CA ALA A 129 -5.43 9.63 4.32
C ALA A 129 -6.93 9.48 4.64
N ALA A 130 -7.27 9.22 5.90
CA ALA A 130 -8.66 9.11 6.34
C ALA A 130 -9.43 10.43 6.14
N ARG A 131 -8.79 11.57 6.48
CA ARG A 131 -9.37 12.90 6.27
C ARG A 131 -9.61 13.18 4.79
N GLU A 132 -8.65 12.86 3.93
CA GLU A 132 -8.76 13.04 2.48
C GLU A 132 -9.92 12.22 1.90
N LEU A 133 -10.13 11.02 2.43
CA LEU A 133 -11.24 10.13 2.02
C LEU A 133 -12.58 10.48 2.67
N GLY A 134 -12.63 11.49 3.57
CA GLY A 134 -13.85 11.84 4.31
C GLY A 134 -14.33 10.71 5.23
N LYS A 135 -13.41 9.89 5.77
CA LYS A 135 -13.70 8.72 6.60
C LYS A 135 -13.03 8.82 7.98
N PRO A 136 -13.57 8.17 9.02
CA PRO A 136 -12.86 8.06 10.28
C PRO A 136 -11.60 7.19 10.14
N ALA A 137 -10.54 7.54 10.86
CA ALA A 137 -9.27 6.78 10.81
C ALA A 137 -9.43 5.30 11.17
N SER A 138 -10.39 4.97 12.04
CA SER A 138 -10.73 3.58 12.44
C SER A 138 -11.29 2.71 11.30
N SER A 139 -11.76 3.32 10.21
CA SER A 139 -12.23 2.58 9.05
C SER A 139 -11.09 2.05 8.17
N LEU A 140 -9.89 2.64 8.29
CA LEU A 140 -8.73 2.19 7.52
C LEU A 140 -8.13 0.93 8.15
N LYS A 141 -7.84 -0.06 7.34
CA LYS A 141 -7.37 -1.40 7.75
C LYS A 141 -5.86 -1.58 7.60
N VAL A 142 -5.13 -0.51 7.41
CA VAL A 142 -3.67 -0.52 7.31
C VAL A 142 -3.05 -0.54 8.70
N SER A 143 -2.22 -1.55 8.99
CA SER A 143 -1.52 -1.63 10.27
C SER A 143 -0.20 -0.84 10.25
N VAL A 144 0.09 -0.11 11.34
CA VAL A 144 1.40 0.53 11.56
C VAL A 144 2.12 -0.26 12.63
N ARG A 145 3.23 -0.90 12.27
CA ARG A 145 4.00 -1.80 13.16
C ARG A 145 5.49 -1.51 13.10
N SER A 146 6.23 -1.79 14.17
CA SER A 146 7.69 -1.75 14.14
C SER A 146 8.23 -2.85 13.22
N LEU A 147 9.22 -2.51 12.40
CA LEU A 147 9.95 -3.47 11.59
C LEU A 147 10.82 -4.34 12.51
N THR A 148 10.62 -5.65 12.48
CA THR A 148 11.55 -6.61 13.08
C THR A 148 12.66 -6.97 12.12
N ARG A 149 12.30 -7.36 10.89
CA ARG A 149 13.21 -7.72 9.83
C ARG A 149 12.52 -7.64 8.46
N PHE A 150 13.30 -7.30 7.46
CA PHE A 150 12.97 -7.47 6.05
C PHE A 150 13.79 -8.61 5.48
N TRP A 151 13.16 -9.52 4.76
CA TRP A 151 13.78 -10.59 4.03
C TRP A 151 13.57 -10.36 2.53
N PRO A 152 14.64 -10.17 1.74
CA PRO A 152 14.51 -10.08 0.28
C PRO A 152 13.81 -11.31 -0.29
N ALA A 153 12.90 -11.09 -1.22
CA ALA A 153 12.32 -12.17 -1.98
C ALA A 153 13.32 -12.68 -3.05
N GLU A 154 13.03 -13.85 -3.57
CA GLU A 154 13.86 -14.53 -4.56
C GLU A 154 14.05 -13.65 -5.82
N ASN A 155 15.19 -13.78 -6.48
CA ASN A 155 15.59 -12.94 -7.62
C ASN A 155 14.56 -12.88 -8.76
N TYR A 156 13.76 -13.91 -8.95
CA TYR A 156 12.74 -13.93 -10.00
C TYR A 156 11.56 -13.00 -9.70
N HIS A 157 11.38 -12.55 -8.46
CA HIS A 157 10.38 -11.57 -8.06
C HIS A 157 10.84 -10.12 -8.27
N GLN A 158 12.14 -9.88 -8.23
CA GLN A 158 12.70 -8.53 -8.34
C GLN A 158 12.48 -7.94 -9.74
N ASN A 159 11.98 -6.72 -9.81
CA ASN A 159 11.69 -6.01 -11.06
C ASN A 159 10.74 -6.79 -12.00
N TYR A 160 9.79 -7.54 -11.41
CA TYR A 160 8.93 -8.44 -12.17
C TYR A 160 8.13 -7.74 -13.27
N ALA A 161 7.57 -6.57 -12.97
CA ALA A 161 6.79 -5.79 -13.93
C ALA A 161 7.60 -5.39 -15.16
N ARG A 162 8.87 -5.06 -14.99
CA ARG A 162 9.81 -4.71 -16.08
C ARG A 162 10.22 -5.93 -16.90
N ARG A 163 10.55 -7.03 -16.21
CA ARG A 163 11.04 -8.26 -16.84
C ARG A 163 9.92 -9.04 -17.55
N ASN A 164 8.67 -8.93 -17.07
CA ASN A 164 7.51 -9.70 -17.53
C ASN A 164 6.32 -8.80 -17.91
N GLY A 165 6.58 -7.70 -18.62
CA GLY A 165 5.63 -6.60 -18.80
C GLY A 165 4.24 -6.99 -19.33
N LEU A 166 4.14 -7.94 -20.27
CA LEU A 166 2.84 -8.38 -20.80
C LEU A 166 2.04 -9.16 -19.75
N ARG A 167 2.70 -10.10 -19.05
CA ARG A 167 2.08 -10.92 -18.00
C ARG A 167 1.64 -10.05 -16.83
N TYR A 168 2.50 -9.10 -16.42
CA TYR A 168 2.20 -8.15 -15.36
C TYR A 168 0.99 -7.26 -15.69
N ARG A 169 0.93 -6.68 -16.90
CA ARG A 169 -0.21 -5.85 -17.32
C ARG A 169 -1.52 -6.63 -17.35
N TYR A 170 -1.48 -7.88 -17.86
CA TYR A 170 -2.65 -8.76 -17.82
C TYR A 170 -3.11 -9.05 -16.38
N TYR A 171 -2.19 -9.42 -15.50
CA TYR A 171 -2.48 -9.67 -14.09
C TYR A 171 -3.10 -8.42 -13.42
N ARG A 172 -2.47 -7.25 -13.56
CA ARG A 172 -2.95 -5.99 -12.97
C ARG A 172 -4.35 -5.62 -13.47
N TRP A 173 -4.62 -5.81 -14.76
CA TRP A 173 -5.92 -5.60 -15.36
C TRP A 173 -6.96 -6.60 -14.86
N ALA A 174 -6.65 -7.89 -14.83
CA ALA A 174 -7.55 -8.95 -14.37
C ALA A 174 -7.94 -8.77 -12.89
N CYS A 175 -7.00 -8.32 -12.05
CA CYS A 175 -7.25 -7.95 -10.65
C CYS A 175 -8.09 -6.67 -10.47
N ARG A 176 -8.39 -5.95 -11.53
CA ARG A 176 -9.11 -4.67 -11.50
C ARG A 176 -8.48 -3.65 -10.53
N ARG A 177 -7.15 -3.73 -10.32
CA ARG A 177 -6.45 -2.91 -9.33
C ARG A 177 -6.69 -1.42 -9.60
N ASP A 178 -6.47 -0.97 -10.84
CA ASP A 178 -6.60 0.44 -11.19
C ASP A 178 -8.04 0.94 -11.05
N GLN A 179 -9.04 0.14 -11.43
CA GLN A 179 -10.46 0.49 -11.25
C GLN A 179 -10.81 0.68 -9.76
N ARG A 180 -10.28 -0.19 -8.90
CA ARG A 180 -10.53 -0.05 -7.46
C ARG A 180 -9.81 1.17 -6.88
N LEU A 181 -8.59 1.46 -7.30
CA LEU A 181 -7.87 2.66 -6.90
C LEU A 181 -8.62 3.93 -7.33
N ASP A 182 -9.15 3.96 -8.56
CA ASP A 182 -9.97 5.07 -9.06
C ASP A 182 -11.25 5.25 -8.25
N ALA A 183 -11.90 4.15 -7.86
CA ALA A 183 -13.11 4.20 -7.04
C ALA A 183 -12.84 4.72 -5.62
N VAL A 184 -11.65 4.45 -5.05
CA VAL A 184 -11.25 4.87 -3.71
C VAL A 184 -10.71 6.29 -3.70
N TRP A 185 -9.78 6.61 -4.61
CA TRP A 185 -8.98 7.84 -4.58
C TRP A 185 -9.36 8.87 -5.65
N GLY A 186 -10.26 8.49 -6.57
CA GLY A 186 -10.66 9.36 -7.70
C GLY A 186 -9.45 9.84 -8.51
N GLY A 187 -9.43 11.12 -8.83
CA GLY A 187 -8.31 11.74 -9.57
C GLY A 187 -6.97 11.76 -8.83
N GLN A 188 -6.91 11.30 -7.58
CA GLN A 188 -5.67 11.19 -6.80
C GLN A 188 -5.07 9.77 -6.86
N ALA A 189 -5.77 8.81 -7.44
CA ALA A 189 -5.31 7.44 -7.59
C ALA A 189 -3.92 7.38 -8.23
N ARG A 190 -3.09 6.43 -7.78
CA ARG A 190 -1.74 6.20 -8.32
C ARG A 190 -0.81 7.43 -8.27
N GLY A 191 -1.12 8.37 -7.37
CA GLY A 191 -0.34 9.59 -7.21
C GLY A 191 -0.65 10.71 -8.20
N GLY A 192 -1.47 10.47 -9.26
CA GLY A 192 -1.87 11.46 -10.25
C GLY A 192 -0.70 12.27 -10.86
N GLU A 193 -1.00 13.17 -11.79
CA GLU A 193 0.04 14.05 -12.37
C GLU A 193 0.66 15.02 -11.35
N ARG A 194 -0.07 15.39 -10.30
CA ARG A 194 0.45 16.26 -9.22
C ARG A 194 1.65 15.67 -8.52
N TRP A 195 1.76 14.35 -8.40
CA TRP A 195 2.89 13.69 -7.77
C TRP A 195 4.15 13.74 -8.61
N ARG A 196 4.01 13.50 -9.91
CA ARG A 196 5.12 13.61 -10.86
C ARG A 196 5.70 15.01 -10.87
N ASN A 197 4.90 16.02 -10.57
CA ASN A 197 5.28 17.43 -10.59
C ASN A 197 5.61 18.01 -9.21
N ALA A 198 5.18 17.41 -8.10
CA ALA A 198 5.43 17.91 -6.74
C ALA A 198 6.91 17.87 -6.32
N GLY A 199 7.69 16.94 -6.89
CA GLY A 199 9.15 16.91 -6.69
C GLY A 199 9.90 18.07 -7.36
N GLN A 200 9.26 18.79 -8.28
CA GLN A 200 9.86 19.97 -8.96
C GLN A 200 9.50 21.30 -8.28
N ALA A 201 8.55 21.32 -7.36
CA ALA A 201 8.00 22.58 -6.79
C ALA A 201 8.62 23.01 -5.45
N THR A 202 9.53 22.26 -4.85
CA THR A 202 10.11 22.59 -3.54
C THR A 202 11.39 23.41 -3.60
N GLY A 203 11.63 24.09 -4.73
CA GLY A 203 12.68 25.13 -4.85
C GLY A 203 12.22 26.57 -4.61
N ALA A 204 10.93 26.83 -4.34
CA ALA A 204 10.39 28.17 -4.12
C ALA A 204 9.85 28.33 -2.71
N ALA A 205 10.60 29.11 -1.93
CA ALA A 205 10.29 29.81 -0.68
C ALA A 205 8.87 29.69 -0.12
N ALA A 206 8.78 29.17 1.10
CA ALA A 206 7.70 29.47 2.03
C ALA A 206 7.75 30.94 2.41
N THR A 207 6.99 31.80 1.73
CA THR A 207 6.64 33.12 2.18
C THR A 207 5.24 33.07 2.74
N SER A 208 5.16 33.20 4.05
CA SER A 208 3.95 33.45 4.85
C SER A 208 3.27 34.72 4.38
N ALA A 209 1.97 34.66 4.07
CA ALA A 209 1.10 35.83 3.99
C ALA A 209 0.06 35.77 5.10
N PRO A 210 -0.21 36.92 5.76
CA PRO A 210 -1.09 36.97 6.91
C PRO A 210 -2.58 36.99 6.50
N ALA A 211 -3.39 36.32 7.32
CA ALA A 211 -4.84 36.35 7.22
C ALA A 211 -5.36 37.76 7.61
N THR A 212 -6.04 38.41 6.68
CA THR A 212 -6.93 39.56 7.02
C THR A 212 -8.37 39.07 7.03
N ALA A 213 -8.94 39.13 8.23
CA ALA A 213 -10.37 38.98 8.45
C ALA A 213 -11.08 40.27 8.10
N THR A 214 -12.13 40.22 7.28
CA THR A 214 -13.17 41.22 7.24
C THR A 214 -14.52 40.53 7.09
N GLY A 215 -15.36 40.73 8.10
CA GLY A 215 -16.70 40.20 8.15
C GLY A 215 -17.69 41.04 7.32
N SER A 216 -18.78 40.46 6.97
CA SER A 216 -20.10 41.09 6.99
C SER A 216 -21.20 40.03 6.93
N ALA A 217 -22.19 40.30 7.76
CA ALA A 217 -23.35 39.47 8.03
C ALA A 217 -24.49 39.71 7.01
N LEU A 218 -25.51 38.85 7.16
CA LEU A 218 -26.94 38.99 6.87
C LEU A 218 -27.49 38.07 5.75
N GLY A 219 -28.51 37.30 6.19
CA GLY A 219 -29.63 36.92 5.35
C GLY A 219 -29.99 35.43 5.34
N ALA A 220 -30.78 34.97 6.33
CA ALA A 220 -31.65 33.80 6.16
C ALA A 220 -32.92 34.22 5.38
N PRO A 221 -33.61 33.30 4.71
CA PRO A 221 -34.81 32.76 5.35
C PRO A 221 -35.02 31.24 5.17
N ALA A 222 -35.88 30.76 6.04
CA ALA A 222 -36.38 29.41 6.21
C ALA A 222 -37.20 28.92 5.02
N GLY A 223 -37.13 27.62 4.81
CA GLY A 223 -38.03 26.88 3.92
C GLY A 223 -38.16 25.44 4.40
N SER A 224 -39.24 25.17 5.12
CA SER A 224 -39.71 23.85 5.52
C SER A 224 -40.15 23.04 4.31
N ALA A 225 -39.74 21.77 4.22
CA ALA A 225 -40.46 20.78 3.42
C ALA A 225 -40.39 19.42 4.11
N THR A 226 -41.55 18.93 4.34
CA THR A 226 -42.08 17.73 4.98
C THR A 226 -41.59 16.43 4.34
N LEU A 227 -41.33 15.42 5.21
CA LEU A 227 -41.21 14.00 4.88
C LEU A 227 -42.60 13.37 4.67
N PRO A 228 -42.70 12.33 3.84
CA PRO A 228 -43.67 11.26 4.06
C PRO A 228 -43.05 9.95 4.48
N PRO A 229 -43.84 9.08 5.17
CA PRO A 229 -43.36 7.91 5.88
C PRO A 229 -43.55 6.59 5.12
N GLY A 230 -42.76 5.59 5.49
CA GLY A 230 -43.23 4.20 5.58
C GLY A 230 -42.94 3.32 4.38
N GLY A 231 -42.19 2.26 4.63
CA GLY A 231 -42.08 1.07 3.76
C GLY A 231 -41.35 -0.04 4.51
N SER A 232 -42.13 -0.98 4.92
CA SER A 232 -41.88 -2.11 5.83
C SER A 232 -40.88 -3.14 5.32
N ALA A 233 -40.22 -3.79 6.26
CA ALA A 233 -39.28 -4.89 6.13
C ALA A 233 -39.86 -6.12 5.42
N ALA A 234 -38.99 -6.84 4.69
CA ALA A 234 -39.20 -8.27 4.41
C ALA A 234 -37.88 -9.01 4.65
N ALA A 235 -37.89 -9.87 5.64
CA ALA A 235 -36.87 -10.84 5.97
C ALA A 235 -36.87 -12.01 4.98
N ILE A 236 -35.70 -12.50 4.58
CA ILE A 236 -35.54 -13.76 3.86
C ILE A 236 -34.65 -14.70 4.68
N PRO A 237 -35.05 -16.01 4.84
CA PRO A 237 -34.43 -16.92 5.80
C PRO A 237 -33.14 -17.58 5.31
N GLY A 238 -32.33 -18.01 6.27
CA GLY A 238 -31.04 -18.64 6.11
C GLY A 238 -31.08 -20.00 5.38
N ARG A 239 -29.94 -20.30 4.77
CA ARG A 239 -29.63 -21.63 4.27
C ARG A 239 -28.32 -22.11 4.85
N ALA A 240 -28.37 -23.22 5.56
CA ALA A 240 -27.25 -23.91 6.17
C ALA A 240 -26.34 -24.53 5.11
N GLY A 241 -25.03 -24.43 5.31
CA GLY A 241 -24.00 -25.10 4.52
C GLY A 241 -23.64 -26.48 5.11
N PRO A 242 -23.17 -27.44 4.32
CA PRO A 242 -22.78 -28.76 4.80
C PRO A 242 -21.36 -28.82 5.38
N ALA A 243 -21.17 -29.76 6.31
CA ALA A 243 -19.98 -30.07 7.07
C ALA A 243 -18.85 -30.73 6.23
N PRO A 244 -17.59 -30.75 6.72
CA PRO A 244 -16.46 -31.25 5.95
C PRO A 244 -16.32 -32.77 5.98
N ALA A 245 -15.90 -33.33 4.85
CA ALA A 245 -15.54 -34.73 4.71
C ALA A 245 -14.06 -34.97 5.06
N THR A 246 -13.85 -35.96 5.91
CA THR A 246 -12.54 -36.55 6.26
C THR A 246 -12.09 -37.48 5.14
N GLY A 247 -10.83 -37.35 4.72
CA GLY A 247 -10.24 -38.27 3.75
C GLY A 247 -8.72 -38.36 3.86
N SER A 248 -8.27 -39.54 4.13
CA SER A 248 -6.97 -40.12 4.48
C SER A 248 -5.82 -39.85 3.50
N SER A 249 -4.62 -39.77 4.08
CA SER A 249 -3.30 -39.80 3.39
C SER A 249 -3.03 -41.16 2.73
N PRO A 250 -2.13 -41.20 1.72
CA PRO A 250 -1.04 -42.16 1.73
C PRO A 250 0.37 -41.54 1.53
N GLY A 251 1.33 -42.17 2.15
CA GLY A 251 2.74 -41.86 2.23
C GLY A 251 3.57 -42.24 1.00
N PRO A 252 4.92 -42.31 1.11
CA PRO A 252 5.84 -41.72 0.12
C PRO A 252 6.39 -42.75 -0.90
N ALA A 253 6.86 -42.21 -2.06
CA ALA A 253 7.70 -42.97 -3.00
C ALA A 253 8.84 -42.07 -3.53
N GLU A 254 9.96 -42.72 -3.69
CA GLU A 254 11.32 -42.26 -3.87
C GLU A 254 11.66 -41.56 -5.20
N ALA A 255 12.68 -40.74 -5.08
CA ALA A 255 13.80 -40.37 -5.97
C ALA A 255 13.74 -40.65 -7.48
N GLY A 256 13.93 -39.56 -8.24
CA GLY A 256 14.37 -39.56 -9.63
C GLY A 256 14.93 -38.21 -9.99
N ALA A 257 16.28 -38.09 -10.08
CA ALA A 257 16.97 -36.89 -10.50
C ALA A 257 16.77 -36.65 -12.00
N ALA A 258 16.33 -35.45 -12.37
CA ALA A 258 16.48 -34.91 -13.71
C ALA A 258 16.57 -33.39 -13.69
N SER A 259 17.57 -32.91 -14.37
CA SER A 259 18.07 -31.56 -14.54
C SER A 259 17.05 -30.51 -15.02
N GLY A 260 17.10 -29.33 -14.43
CA GLY A 260 17.07 -28.06 -15.11
C GLY A 260 15.74 -27.50 -15.58
N GLY A 261 15.09 -26.71 -14.78
CA GLY A 261 14.00 -25.83 -15.16
C GLY A 261 13.25 -25.40 -13.90
N ALA A 262 13.51 -24.18 -13.40
CA ALA A 262 12.75 -23.67 -12.29
C ALA A 262 11.25 -23.67 -12.65
N PRO A 263 10.37 -24.25 -11.83
CA PRO A 263 8.94 -24.16 -12.08
C PRO A 263 8.53 -22.69 -12.02
N LEU A 264 7.83 -22.26 -13.05
CA LEU A 264 7.20 -20.94 -13.09
C LEU A 264 6.26 -20.81 -11.88
N PRO A 265 6.30 -19.68 -11.14
CA PRO A 265 5.36 -19.45 -10.07
C PRO A 265 3.95 -19.55 -10.62
N ALA A 266 3.13 -20.38 -9.97
CA ALA A 266 1.72 -20.45 -10.29
C ALA A 266 1.13 -19.05 -10.13
N ALA A 267 0.48 -18.55 -11.18
CA ALA A 267 -0.37 -17.37 -11.03
C ALA A 267 -1.37 -17.67 -9.91
N PRO A 268 -1.70 -16.69 -9.05
CA PRO A 268 -2.74 -16.88 -8.06
C PRO A 268 -4.00 -17.38 -8.78
N ALA A 269 -4.60 -18.45 -8.26
CA ALA A 269 -5.78 -19.08 -8.84
C ALA A 269 -6.87 -18.01 -8.98
N ILE A 270 -7.21 -17.66 -10.21
CA ILE A 270 -8.36 -16.83 -10.50
C ILE A 270 -9.57 -17.72 -10.18
N ALA A 271 -10.21 -17.50 -9.04
CA ALA A 271 -11.49 -18.11 -8.75
C ALA A 271 -12.50 -17.60 -9.79
N ALA A 272 -12.83 -18.44 -10.75
CA ALA A 272 -13.95 -18.19 -11.64
C ALA A 272 -15.22 -18.23 -10.78
N THR A 273 -15.85 -17.10 -10.61
CA THR A 273 -17.21 -17.02 -10.08
C THR A 273 -18.18 -17.10 -11.28
N PRO A 274 -19.30 -17.85 -11.14
CA PRO A 274 -20.27 -18.04 -12.22
C PRO A 274 -20.97 -16.75 -12.63
#